data_12881f73e1799990fbea5658fe2a7db8
#
_entry.id   12881f73e1799990fbea5658fe2a7db8
#
_cell.length_a   1.000
_cell.length_b   1.000
_cell.length_c   1.000
_cell.angle_alpha   90.00
_cell.angle_beta   90.00
_cell.angle_gamma   90.00
#
_symmetry.space_group_name_H-M   'P 1'
#
loop_
_entity.id
_entity.type
_entity.pdbx_description
1 polymer ?
#
loop_
_entity_poly.entity_id
_entity_poly.type
_entity_poly.pdbx_seq_one_letter_code
_entity_poly.pdbx_strand_id
1 'polypeptide(L)'
;ASDVYKRQEKVVTAKTLQFSLDENTLKDNWTVTNQKRKSVDQTWQPVYGERSVVTDRYNEVELTLQSDENRKEMVLSVRLYDEGLAFRYAFDKLVFWNRTVTDEKTQFLFQEDCKTWVTGMAQGAYSETKLSELKGAADRPQVIQVDDNRFVAIGEAALVDYSRMKLEKSEAGFGVQSVLSGKVNLDLAGYRSPWRYVMVAGHPGKLVENNYFVLNLNEPNQIANTNWIKPGQVIREVTLTTTGSMACIDFAAENNIAYVLFDAGWYGAEEDVKSDATTVTVDPARSKGPLDLPKVIEYANSKGVGILVYVNKKALHQQLDEILPLYKKWGIKGVKYGFVNVGDQYATAWLHQAVRKAAKYELMVDIHDEYRPTGYSRTYPNLLTQEGIRGDEESPSLDQTIYTLYNRMICGAGDYTNCYFAERVTKKMGGRAAQLAKLVAIYSPWQFVYWYDRPEKSPRRAGGAGSVESVIKTDAATRFYNSIPNVWDETRFLEGEMGKYAVVARRSGSDWYVSMLNAGDKKQISLPLDFLKNKKSYTATLYYQAFEQKKDVVDIKKIKLDDRSEITIDLIGNSGCVLHLRQNISG
;
A
#
# COMPACT_ATOMS: atom_id res chain seq x y z
N ALA A 1 16.43 -14.70 23.76
CA ALA A 1 16.33 -13.26 23.49
C ALA A 1 17.45 -12.86 22.55
N SER A 2 17.16 -12.00 21.58
CA SER A 2 18.18 -11.37 20.75
C SER A 2 18.00 -9.87 20.80
N ASP A 3 19.11 -9.18 20.99
CA ASP A 3 19.13 -7.72 20.97
C ASP A 3 19.43 -7.21 19.56
N VAL A 4 18.69 -6.23 19.11
CA VAL A 4 18.91 -5.55 17.84
C VAL A 4 19.71 -4.28 18.12
N TYR A 5 20.89 -4.18 17.51
CA TYR A 5 21.78 -3.04 17.64
C TYR A 5 21.88 -2.28 16.33
N LYS A 6 21.97 -0.95 16.41
CA LYS A 6 22.38 -0.09 15.32
C LYS A 6 23.50 0.82 15.80
N ARG A 7 24.66 0.80 15.12
CA ARG A 7 25.86 1.55 15.51
C ARG A 7 26.28 1.31 16.97
N GLN A 8 26.25 0.03 17.40
CA GLN A 8 26.59 -0.42 18.75
C GLN A 8 25.60 0.00 19.86
N GLU A 9 24.53 0.69 19.53
CA GLU A 9 23.47 1.03 20.48
C GLU A 9 22.32 0.04 20.39
N LYS A 10 21.86 -0.45 21.53
CA LYS A 10 20.71 -1.34 21.62
C LYS A 10 19.43 -0.59 21.33
N VAL A 11 18.68 -1.04 20.34
CA VAL A 11 17.44 -0.40 19.88
C VAL A 11 16.22 -1.14 20.41
N VAL A 12 16.18 -2.46 20.25
CA VAL A 12 15.06 -3.30 20.67
C VAL A 12 15.55 -4.69 21.03
N THR A 13 14.92 -5.30 22.01
CA THR A 13 15.12 -6.72 22.35
C THR A 13 13.94 -7.52 21.83
N ALA A 14 14.16 -8.41 20.89
CA ALA A 14 13.21 -9.48 20.56
C ALA A 14 13.33 -10.60 21.59
N LYS A 15 12.32 -10.74 22.43
CA LYS A 15 12.28 -11.73 23.51
C LYS A 15 11.18 -12.72 23.25
N THR A 16 11.44 -13.97 23.51
CA THR A 16 10.56 -15.12 23.49
C THR A 16 10.11 -15.57 22.11
N LEU A 17 10.45 -16.82 21.79
CA LEU A 17 9.89 -17.64 20.75
C LEU A 17 8.83 -18.56 21.40
N GLN A 18 7.68 -18.01 21.77
CA GLN A 18 6.65 -18.78 22.44
C GLN A 18 5.56 -19.16 21.45
N PHE A 19 5.44 -20.46 21.18
CA PHE A 19 4.35 -21.04 20.43
C PHE A 19 3.49 -21.91 21.33
N SER A 20 2.18 -21.70 21.25
CA SER A 20 1.22 -22.63 21.81
C SER A 20 0.72 -23.55 20.69
N LEU A 21 1.00 -24.84 20.80
CA LEU A 21 0.53 -25.86 19.88
C LEU A 21 -0.57 -26.68 20.55
N ASP A 22 -1.78 -26.67 20.02
CA ASP A 22 -2.95 -27.33 20.58
C ASP A 22 -3.13 -26.99 22.07
N GLU A 23 -3.08 -28.00 22.95
CA GLU A 23 -3.16 -27.82 24.41
C GLU A 23 -1.79 -27.69 25.09
N ASN A 24 -0.70 -27.82 24.33
CA ASN A 24 0.67 -27.83 24.86
C ASN A 24 1.42 -26.57 24.42
N THR A 25 1.85 -25.76 25.36
CA THR A 25 2.78 -24.66 25.09
C THR A 25 4.17 -25.23 24.93
N LEU A 26 4.80 -25.01 23.77
CA LEU A 26 6.24 -25.24 23.62
C LEU A 26 6.95 -24.14 24.41
N LYS A 27 7.32 -24.47 25.66
CA LYS A 27 8.04 -23.56 26.55
C LYS A 27 9.53 -23.57 26.21
N ASP A 28 10.16 -22.54 26.58
CA ASP A 28 11.43 -21.88 26.34
C ASP A 28 12.75 -22.70 26.35
N ASN A 29 12.76 -24.01 26.35
CA ASN A 29 14.01 -24.80 26.40
C ASN A 29 14.33 -25.39 25.03
N TRP A 30 14.94 -24.54 24.19
CA TRP A 30 15.41 -24.93 22.87
C TRP A 30 16.93 -24.94 22.82
N THR A 31 17.52 -26.06 22.41
CA THR A 31 18.96 -26.21 22.17
C THR A 31 19.25 -26.04 20.68
N VAL A 32 20.25 -25.24 20.33
CA VAL A 32 20.74 -25.13 18.95
C VAL A 32 21.57 -26.36 18.63
N THR A 33 21.07 -27.19 17.73
CA THR A 33 21.76 -28.42 17.31
C THR A 33 22.56 -28.26 16.03
N ASN A 34 22.17 -27.31 15.16
CA ASN A 34 22.88 -27.00 13.92
C ASN A 34 22.73 -25.54 13.53
N GLN A 35 23.71 -24.99 12.80
CA GLN A 35 23.64 -23.69 12.20
C GLN A 35 24.21 -23.68 10.78
N LYS A 36 23.52 -22.94 9.88
CA LYS A 36 24.00 -22.65 8.53
C LYS A 36 24.03 -21.14 8.32
N ARG A 37 25.06 -20.64 7.64
CA ARG A 37 25.21 -19.22 7.34
C ARG A 37 25.37 -19.01 5.86
N LYS A 38 24.80 -17.93 5.34
CA LYS A 38 25.04 -17.44 3.97
C LYS A 38 24.99 -15.93 3.93
N SER A 39 25.65 -15.37 2.94
CA SER A 39 25.55 -13.95 2.57
C SER A 39 25.01 -13.85 1.16
N VAL A 40 24.13 -12.88 0.93
CA VAL A 40 23.54 -12.59 -0.37
C VAL A 40 23.80 -11.13 -0.68
N ASP A 41 24.28 -10.84 -1.88
CA ASP A 41 24.44 -9.48 -2.43
C ASP A 41 24.05 -9.52 -3.90
N GLN A 42 22.82 -9.09 -4.17
CA GLN A 42 22.23 -9.11 -5.50
C GLN A 42 21.30 -7.91 -5.71
N THR A 43 20.95 -7.66 -6.97
CA THR A 43 19.93 -6.70 -7.35
C THR A 43 18.87 -7.37 -8.21
N TRP A 44 17.68 -6.82 -8.21
CA TRP A 44 16.60 -7.24 -9.10
C TRP A 44 15.78 -6.04 -9.58
N GLN A 45 15.06 -6.22 -10.68
CA GLN A 45 14.21 -5.18 -11.26
C GLN A 45 12.75 -5.55 -11.02
N PRO A 46 11.97 -4.71 -10.35
CA PRO A 46 10.53 -4.92 -10.21
C PRO A 46 9.82 -4.68 -11.54
N VAL A 47 8.67 -5.34 -11.75
CA VAL A 47 7.80 -5.10 -12.92
C VAL A 47 7.29 -3.66 -12.92
N TYR A 48 7.06 -3.11 -11.74
CA TYR A 48 6.73 -1.72 -11.43
C TYR A 48 7.13 -1.44 -9.98
N GLY A 49 7.24 -0.18 -9.60
CA GLY A 49 7.61 0.13 -8.21
C GLY A 49 7.89 1.59 -7.95
N GLU A 50 8.51 1.81 -6.81
CA GLU A 50 8.99 3.11 -6.34
C GLU A 50 10.47 3.33 -6.67
N ARG A 51 11.08 2.36 -7.36
CA ARG A 51 12.47 2.35 -7.85
C ARG A 51 12.63 1.36 -8.99
N SER A 52 13.53 1.64 -9.91
CA SER A 52 13.79 0.77 -11.07
C SER A 52 14.72 -0.41 -10.75
N VAL A 53 15.52 -0.31 -9.70
CA VAL A 53 16.43 -1.37 -9.23
C VAL A 53 16.31 -1.50 -7.71
N VAL A 54 16.18 -2.71 -7.24
CA VAL A 54 16.11 -3.06 -5.81
C VAL A 54 17.37 -3.83 -5.42
N THR A 55 18.05 -3.36 -4.39
CA THR A 55 19.15 -4.09 -3.76
C THR A 55 18.60 -5.11 -2.77
N ASP A 56 19.05 -6.35 -2.83
CA ASP A 56 18.73 -7.44 -1.91
C ASP A 56 20.03 -7.97 -1.31
N ARG A 57 20.50 -7.31 -0.25
CA ARG A 57 21.76 -7.63 0.41
C ARG A 57 21.54 -7.93 1.88
N TYR A 58 21.90 -9.15 2.29
CA TYR A 58 21.71 -9.61 3.66
C TYR A 58 22.67 -10.72 4.07
N ASN A 59 22.88 -10.86 5.37
CA ASN A 59 23.44 -12.03 5.99
C ASN A 59 22.30 -12.86 6.61
N GLU A 60 22.32 -14.17 6.38
CA GLU A 60 21.32 -15.09 6.94
C GLU A 60 21.99 -16.16 7.80
N VAL A 61 21.37 -16.46 8.92
CA VAL A 61 21.64 -17.65 9.70
C VAL A 61 20.36 -18.49 9.83
N GLU A 62 20.47 -19.77 9.58
CA GLU A 62 19.46 -20.78 9.89
C GLU A 62 19.92 -21.59 11.08
N LEU A 63 19.13 -21.56 12.16
CA LEU A 63 19.37 -22.32 13.38
C LEU A 63 18.38 -23.48 13.47
N THR A 64 18.88 -24.70 13.53
CA THR A 64 18.05 -25.85 13.90
C THR A 64 17.94 -25.87 15.42
N LEU A 65 16.73 -25.75 15.91
CA LEU A 65 16.38 -25.71 17.32
C LEU A 65 15.71 -27.03 17.70
N GLN A 66 16.22 -27.71 18.71
CA GLN A 66 15.62 -28.91 19.26
C GLN A 66 15.04 -28.66 20.65
N SER A 67 13.79 -29.03 20.85
CA SER A 67 13.12 -28.91 22.16
C SER A 67 13.70 -29.95 23.13
N ASP A 68 14.06 -29.53 24.34
CA ASP A 68 14.61 -30.40 25.37
C ASP A 68 13.57 -31.40 25.90
N GLU A 69 12.28 -31.04 25.88
CA GLU A 69 11.22 -31.88 26.44
C GLU A 69 10.83 -33.07 25.54
N ASN A 70 10.77 -32.87 24.21
CA ASN A 70 10.22 -33.87 23.28
C ASN A 70 11.07 -34.12 22.04
N ARG A 71 12.26 -33.53 21.97
CA ARG A 71 13.22 -33.61 20.86
C ARG A 71 12.68 -33.19 19.50
N LYS A 72 11.60 -32.44 19.46
CA LYS A 72 11.08 -31.89 18.21
C LYS A 72 12.00 -30.78 17.70
N GLU A 73 12.17 -30.74 16.39
CA GLU A 73 13.02 -29.75 15.73
C GLU A 73 12.19 -28.74 14.96
N MET A 74 12.60 -27.48 15.02
CA MET A 74 12.16 -26.43 14.12
C MET A 74 13.37 -25.61 13.63
N VAL A 75 13.23 -24.91 12.52
CA VAL A 75 14.28 -24.04 12.00
C VAL A 75 13.87 -22.59 12.23
N LEU A 76 14.76 -21.82 12.85
CA LEU A 76 14.67 -20.37 12.95
C LEU A 76 15.61 -19.77 11.91
N SER A 77 15.05 -19.11 10.88
CA SER A 77 15.81 -18.33 9.91
C SER A 77 15.83 -16.86 10.33
N VAL A 78 17.02 -16.25 10.36
CA VAL A 78 17.22 -14.84 10.70
C VAL A 78 18.01 -14.17 9.57
N ARG A 79 17.50 -13.06 9.03
CA ARG A 79 18.17 -12.22 8.04
C ARG A 79 18.49 -10.86 8.61
N LEU A 80 19.72 -10.40 8.37
CA LEU A 80 20.21 -9.07 8.75
C LEU A 80 20.48 -8.26 7.48
N TYR A 81 19.79 -7.13 7.36
CA TYR A 81 19.92 -6.14 6.31
C TYR A 81 20.45 -4.83 6.89
N ASP A 82 20.91 -3.91 6.05
CA ASP A 82 21.26 -2.55 6.47
C ASP A 82 20.03 -1.77 7.02
N GLU A 83 18.84 -2.13 6.56
CA GLU A 83 17.56 -1.54 6.93
C GLU A 83 16.95 -2.14 8.20
N GLY A 84 17.34 -3.35 8.56
CA GLY A 84 16.72 -4.04 9.70
C GLY A 84 17.00 -5.54 9.77
N LEU A 85 16.20 -6.18 10.60
CA LEU A 85 16.24 -7.61 10.88
C LEU A 85 14.90 -8.23 10.52
N ALA A 86 14.93 -9.46 9.97
CA ALA A 86 13.75 -10.31 9.84
C ALA A 86 14.03 -11.73 10.31
N PHE A 87 13.02 -12.38 10.88
CA PHE A 87 13.10 -13.79 11.26
C PHE A 87 11.79 -14.51 11.00
N ARG A 88 11.88 -15.81 10.76
CA ARG A 88 10.73 -16.71 10.60
C ARG A 88 11.03 -18.10 11.10
N TYR A 89 9.98 -18.86 11.30
CA TYR A 89 10.04 -20.25 11.71
C TYR A 89 9.68 -21.17 10.57
N ALA A 90 10.35 -22.31 10.51
CA ALA A 90 9.96 -23.42 9.66
C ALA A 90 9.73 -24.67 10.53
N PHE A 91 8.60 -25.31 10.31
CA PHE A 91 8.16 -26.49 11.01
C PHE A 91 8.29 -27.70 10.09
N ASP A 92 8.97 -28.74 10.55
CA ASP A 92 9.08 -29.98 9.79
C ASP A 92 7.74 -30.73 9.76
N LYS A 93 7.37 -31.21 8.57
CA LYS A 93 6.14 -31.96 8.32
C LYS A 93 5.93 -33.13 9.28
N LEU A 94 6.95 -33.96 9.45
CA LEU A 94 6.82 -35.21 10.21
C LEU A 94 6.61 -34.96 11.71
N VAL A 95 7.12 -33.83 12.20
CA VAL A 95 7.13 -33.49 13.62
C VAL A 95 5.87 -32.72 14.04
N PHE A 96 5.36 -31.88 13.14
CA PHE A 96 4.26 -30.95 13.43
C PHE A 96 2.99 -31.21 12.61
N TRP A 97 2.96 -32.36 11.89
CA TRP A 97 1.79 -32.71 11.09
C TRP A 97 0.53 -32.80 11.95
N ASN A 98 -0.57 -32.24 11.42
CA ASN A 98 -1.87 -32.19 12.07
C ASN A 98 -1.84 -31.50 13.45
N ARG A 99 -0.96 -30.50 13.60
CA ARG A 99 -0.91 -29.64 14.77
C ARG A 99 -1.48 -28.26 14.45
N THR A 100 -1.97 -27.60 15.47
CA THR A 100 -2.53 -26.27 15.36
C THR A 100 -1.74 -25.30 16.22
N VAL A 101 -1.18 -24.25 15.61
CA VAL A 101 -0.65 -23.11 16.35
C VAL A 101 -1.85 -22.30 16.83
N THR A 102 -2.02 -22.27 18.14
CA THR A 102 -3.12 -21.52 18.78
C THR A 102 -2.70 -20.12 19.17
N ASP A 103 -1.41 -19.91 19.37
CA ASP A 103 -0.85 -18.58 19.69
C ASP A 103 0.64 -18.51 19.32
N GLU A 104 1.09 -17.30 18.98
CA GLU A 104 2.48 -16.94 18.75
C GLU A 104 2.75 -15.63 19.47
N LYS A 105 3.53 -15.68 20.56
CA LYS A 105 3.90 -14.51 21.35
C LYS A 105 5.36 -14.13 21.14
N THR A 106 5.61 -13.26 20.18
CA THR A 106 6.91 -12.62 20.01
C THR A 106 6.87 -11.24 20.63
N GLN A 107 7.76 -10.97 21.57
CA GLN A 107 7.84 -9.71 22.28
C GLN A 107 8.96 -8.83 21.72
N PHE A 108 8.67 -7.55 21.53
CA PHE A 108 9.62 -6.51 21.12
C PHE A 108 9.66 -5.45 22.22
N LEU A 109 10.76 -5.47 23.00
CA LEU A 109 10.91 -4.66 24.20
C LEU A 109 11.88 -3.52 23.98
N PHE A 110 11.55 -2.36 24.51
CA PHE A 110 12.35 -1.13 24.50
C PHE A 110 12.82 -0.80 25.91
N GLN A 111 13.86 0.02 26.00
CA GLN A 111 14.40 0.43 27.30
C GLN A 111 13.50 1.45 28.02
N GLU A 112 12.79 2.27 27.23
CA GLU A 112 11.95 3.36 27.71
C GLU A 112 10.52 3.24 27.19
N ASP A 113 9.60 4.00 27.76
CA ASP A 113 8.22 4.11 27.35
C ASP A 113 8.07 5.00 26.11
N CYS A 114 8.35 4.41 24.96
CA CYS A 114 8.41 5.10 23.68
C CYS A 114 7.02 5.51 23.15
N LYS A 115 7.03 6.58 22.37
CA LYS A 115 5.87 7.03 21.58
C LYS A 115 5.63 6.12 20.38
N THR A 116 4.36 5.90 20.05
CA THR A 116 3.94 5.08 18.90
C THR A 116 2.65 5.61 18.28
N TRP A 117 2.41 5.27 17.02
CA TRP A 117 1.19 5.62 16.27
C TRP A 117 0.49 4.35 15.85
N VAL A 118 -0.78 4.23 16.26
CA VAL A 118 -1.55 2.99 16.12
C VAL A 118 -2.92 3.19 15.53
N THR A 119 -3.41 2.16 14.87
CA THR A 119 -4.81 2.00 14.47
C THR A 119 -5.24 0.56 14.72
N GLY A 120 -6.46 0.35 15.18
CA GLY A 120 -7.00 -0.99 15.46
C GLY A 120 -7.52 -1.73 14.23
N MET A 121 -7.74 -1.00 13.12
CA MET A 121 -8.25 -1.53 11.84
C MET A 121 -7.53 -0.86 10.67
N ALA A 122 -7.46 -1.54 9.54
CA ALA A 122 -6.62 -1.13 8.43
C ALA A 122 -6.99 0.23 7.83
N GLN A 123 -8.29 0.56 7.73
CA GLN A 123 -8.81 1.84 7.27
C GLN A 123 -9.03 2.86 8.42
N GLY A 124 -8.67 2.50 9.65
CA GLY A 124 -8.89 3.32 10.84
C GLY A 124 -7.97 4.55 10.89
N ALA A 125 -8.41 5.56 11.65
CA ALA A 125 -7.59 6.71 11.96
C ALA A 125 -6.45 6.30 12.90
N TYR A 126 -5.29 6.93 12.70
CA TYR A 126 -4.14 6.76 13.59
C TYR A 126 -4.29 7.63 14.84
N SER A 127 -3.85 7.10 15.96
CA SER A 127 -3.69 7.84 17.21
C SER A 127 -2.27 7.71 17.74
N GLU A 128 -1.74 8.81 18.28
CA GLU A 128 -0.47 8.83 19.01
C GLU A 128 -0.71 8.36 20.45
N THR A 129 0.13 7.48 20.96
CA THR A 129 0.09 6.99 22.34
C THR A 129 1.48 6.55 22.79
N LYS A 130 1.64 6.18 24.07
CA LYS A 130 2.82 5.51 24.60
C LYS A 130 2.64 4.00 24.61
N LEU A 131 3.76 3.25 24.60
CA LEU A 131 3.72 1.78 24.65
C LEU A 131 3.01 1.28 25.90
N SER A 132 3.19 1.94 27.05
CA SER A 132 2.52 1.60 28.31
C SER A 132 0.99 1.81 28.29
N GLU A 133 0.50 2.66 27.40
CA GLU A 133 -0.90 3.09 27.32
C GLU A 133 -1.67 2.39 26.19
N LEU A 134 -1.02 1.51 25.42
CA LEU A 134 -1.65 0.76 24.33
C LEU A 134 -2.89 0.00 24.82
N LYS A 135 -3.98 0.15 24.06
CA LYS A 135 -5.28 -0.52 24.32
C LYS A 135 -5.65 -1.38 23.11
N GLY A 136 -5.82 -2.68 23.37
CA GLY A 136 -6.17 -3.63 22.31
C GLY A 136 -5.05 -3.87 21.30
N ALA A 137 -5.35 -4.62 20.27
CA ALA A 137 -4.39 -5.00 19.24
C ALA A 137 -4.40 -4.00 18.08
N ALA A 138 -3.23 -3.47 17.76
CA ALA A 138 -2.99 -2.57 16.63
C ALA A 138 -2.61 -3.33 15.36
N ASP A 139 -2.98 -2.77 14.21
CA ASP A 139 -2.53 -3.29 12.91
C ASP A 139 -1.06 -2.95 12.64
N ARG A 140 -0.40 -3.86 11.91
CA ARG A 140 0.99 -3.69 11.44
C ARG A 140 1.04 -2.96 10.08
N PRO A 141 2.19 -2.34 9.70
CA PRO A 141 3.33 -2.11 10.56
C PRO A 141 3.02 -1.08 11.63
N GLN A 142 3.64 -1.22 12.80
CA GLN A 142 3.56 -0.25 13.89
C GLN A 142 4.88 0.51 13.99
N VAL A 143 4.82 1.83 13.95
CA VAL A 143 6.00 2.70 14.07
C VAL A 143 6.14 3.18 15.51
N ILE A 144 7.36 3.08 16.02
CA ILE A 144 7.74 3.46 17.38
C ILE A 144 8.91 4.45 17.30
N GLN A 145 8.80 5.57 17.95
CA GLN A 145 9.88 6.56 18.07
C GLN A 145 10.68 6.27 19.35
N VAL A 146 11.90 5.80 19.18
CA VAL A 146 12.81 5.49 20.30
C VAL A 146 13.42 6.77 20.86
N ASP A 147 13.85 7.68 19.97
CA ASP A 147 14.31 9.03 20.27
C ASP A 147 14.16 9.93 19.02
N ASP A 148 14.72 11.13 19.07
CA ASP A 148 14.57 12.12 17.98
C ASP A 148 15.15 11.64 16.63
N ASN A 149 16.11 10.71 16.66
CA ASN A 149 16.83 10.23 15.50
C ASN A 149 16.72 8.71 15.29
N ARG A 150 15.81 8.02 16.01
CA ARG A 150 15.61 6.58 15.87
C ARG A 150 14.14 6.21 15.86
N PHE A 151 13.72 5.68 14.72
CA PHE A 151 12.39 5.15 14.46
C PHE A 151 12.48 3.68 14.14
N VAL A 152 11.55 2.90 14.68
CA VAL A 152 11.46 1.45 14.50
C VAL A 152 10.11 1.14 13.89
N ALA A 153 10.08 0.29 12.84
CA ALA A 153 8.84 -0.30 12.34
C ALA A 153 8.84 -1.81 12.60
N ILE A 154 7.78 -2.29 13.24
CA ILE A 154 7.56 -3.72 13.50
C ILE A 154 6.41 -4.20 12.63
N GLY A 155 6.62 -5.30 11.91
CA GLY A 155 5.59 -5.84 11.02
C GLY A 155 5.86 -7.27 10.57
N GLU A 156 5.11 -7.69 9.55
CA GLU A 156 5.25 -9.00 8.94
C GLU A 156 5.34 -8.91 7.42
N ALA A 157 6.04 -9.88 6.81
CA ALA A 157 6.16 -10.02 5.37
C ALA A 157 5.93 -11.46 4.93
N ALA A 158 5.58 -11.67 3.66
CA ALA A 158 5.26 -12.98 3.08
C ALA A 158 4.15 -13.74 3.84
N LEU A 159 3.11 -13.03 4.26
CA LEU A 159 1.88 -13.64 4.80
C LEU A 159 1.07 -14.22 3.64
N VAL A 160 1.13 -15.54 3.43
CA VAL A 160 0.48 -16.21 2.30
C VAL A 160 -0.52 -17.29 2.77
N ASP A 161 -0.12 -18.14 3.70
CA ASP A 161 -0.91 -19.24 4.25
C ASP A 161 -0.65 -19.34 5.76
N TYR A 162 -1.04 -18.28 6.47
CA TYR A 162 -0.86 -18.14 7.91
C TYR A 162 -1.88 -17.14 8.45
N SER A 163 -2.05 -17.08 9.75
CA SER A 163 -2.88 -16.07 10.40
C SER A 163 -2.13 -14.73 10.51
N ARG A 164 -2.83 -13.62 10.23
CA ARG A 164 -2.29 -12.26 10.32
C ARG A 164 -1.86 -11.94 11.74
N MET A 165 -0.68 -11.36 11.87
CA MET A 165 -0.20 -10.79 13.11
C MET A 165 -0.82 -9.41 13.35
N LYS A 166 -1.26 -9.15 14.57
CA LYS A 166 -1.45 -7.82 15.16
C LYS A 166 -0.46 -7.63 16.31
N LEU A 167 -0.36 -6.42 16.83
CA LEU A 167 0.55 -6.06 17.91
C LEU A 167 -0.24 -5.46 19.06
N GLU A 168 -0.07 -6.00 20.25
CA GLU A 168 -0.67 -5.51 21.50
C GLU A 168 0.41 -5.13 22.51
N LYS A 169 0.03 -4.48 23.60
CA LYS A 169 0.94 -4.13 24.69
C LYS A 169 1.64 -5.39 25.23
N SER A 170 2.95 -5.33 25.38
CA SER A 170 3.72 -6.42 25.99
C SER A 170 3.46 -6.51 27.50
N GLU A 171 3.34 -7.74 27.99
CA GLU A 171 3.25 -8.04 29.42
C GLU A 171 4.60 -7.93 30.15
N ALA A 172 5.72 -7.94 29.41
CA ALA A 172 7.07 -8.04 29.97
C ALA A 172 7.79 -6.70 30.17
N GLY A 173 7.14 -5.57 29.87
CA GLY A 173 7.71 -4.23 29.98
C GLY A 173 7.28 -3.29 28.88
N PHE A 174 8.01 -2.21 28.67
CA PHE A 174 7.76 -1.26 27.60
C PHE A 174 7.97 -1.94 26.25
N GLY A 175 6.89 -2.20 25.52
CA GLY A 175 6.99 -2.88 24.24
C GLY A 175 5.66 -3.36 23.69
N VAL A 176 5.76 -4.11 22.60
CA VAL A 176 4.64 -4.77 21.96
C VAL A 176 4.89 -6.26 21.84
N GLN A 177 3.83 -7.03 21.77
CA GLN A 177 3.88 -8.47 21.48
C GLN A 177 2.94 -8.83 20.35
N SER A 178 3.30 -9.88 19.60
CA SER A 178 2.43 -10.40 18.55
C SER A 178 1.20 -11.09 19.14
N VAL A 179 0.09 -10.98 18.42
CA VAL A 179 -1.13 -11.74 18.62
C VAL A 179 -1.67 -12.15 17.26
N LEU A 180 -2.05 -13.42 17.10
CA LEU A 180 -2.61 -13.91 15.85
C LEU A 180 -4.11 -13.62 15.75
N SER A 181 -4.59 -13.30 14.56
CA SER A 181 -6.02 -13.09 14.29
C SER A 181 -6.85 -14.39 14.28
N GLY A 182 -6.19 -15.54 14.33
CA GLY A 182 -6.82 -16.85 14.38
C GLY A 182 -5.78 -17.96 14.50
N LYS A 183 -6.24 -19.20 14.64
CA LYS A 183 -5.38 -20.39 14.71
C LYS A 183 -4.75 -20.69 13.35
N VAL A 184 -3.62 -21.43 13.36
CA VAL A 184 -2.92 -21.89 12.15
C VAL A 184 -2.79 -23.40 12.18
N ASN A 185 -3.34 -24.08 11.18
CA ASN A 185 -3.21 -25.53 11.01
C ASN A 185 -1.92 -25.85 10.25
N LEU A 186 -1.09 -26.72 10.81
CA LEU A 186 0.20 -27.16 10.27
C LEU A 186 0.06 -28.54 9.61
N ASP A 187 -0.82 -28.67 8.64
CA ASP A 187 -1.12 -29.95 7.96
C ASP A 187 -0.32 -30.15 6.67
N LEU A 188 0.43 -29.17 6.23
CA LEU A 188 1.26 -29.24 5.03
C LEU A 188 2.76 -29.46 5.34
N ALA A 189 3.46 -30.08 4.39
CA ALA A 189 4.89 -30.33 4.49
C ALA A 189 5.72 -29.04 4.42
N GLY A 190 6.69 -28.90 5.32
CA GLY A 190 7.62 -27.77 5.26
C GLY A 190 6.96 -26.42 5.49
N TYR A 191 6.07 -26.33 6.46
CA TYR A 191 5.35 -25.12 6.81
C TYR A 191 6.28 -24.02 7.28
N ARG A 192 6.13 -22.82 6.73
CA ARG A 192 6.93 -21.64 7.10
C ARG A 192 6.01 -20.53 7.56
N SER A 193 6.30 -19.92 8.73
CA SER A 193 5.61 -18.72 9.16
C SER A 193 5.94 -17.54 8.24
N PRO A 194 5.13 -16.47 8.23
CA PRO A 194 5.54 -15.19 7.71
C PRO A 194 6.82 -14.69 8.40
N TRP A 195 7.56 -13.79 7.73
CA TRP A 195 8.65 -13.10 8.38
C TRP A 195 8.10 -12.08 9.38
N ARG A 196 8.66 -12.09 10.58
CA ARG A 196 8.53 -10.99 11.54
C ARG A 196 9.72 -10.08 11.33
N TYR A 197 9.49 -8.77 11.21
CA TYR A 197 10.57 -7.85 10.92
C TYR A 197 10.61 -6.66 11.88
N VAL A 198 11.82 -6.14 12.05
CA VAL A 198 12.14 -4.88 12.73
C VAL A 198 12.99 -4.06 11.78
N MET A 199 12.45 -2.96 11.26
CA MET A 199 13.21 -1.96 10.50
C MET A 199 13.64 -0.83 11.44
N VAL A 200 14.82 -0.25 11.19
CA VAL A 200 15.36 0.86 11.98
C VAL A 200 15.89 1.95 11.06
N ALA A 201 15.44 3.19 11.30
CA ALA A 201 15.88 4.36 10.54
C ALA A 201 16.05 5.59 11.42
N GLY A 202 16.82 6.57 10.93
CA GLY A 202 17.02 7.86 11.62
C GLY A 202 15.85 8.85 11.45
N HIS A 203 14.89 8.53 10.57
CA HIS A 203 13.78 9.40 10.23
C HIS A 203 12.58 8.53 9.78
N PRO A 204 11.31 8.88 10.10
CA PRO A 204 10.16 8.04 9.75
C PRO A 204 10.00 7.87 8.24
N GLY A 205 10.29 8.90 7.44
CA GLY A 205 10.28 8.80 5.98
C GLY A 205 11.30 7.79 5.42
N LYS A 206 12.41 7.59 6.11
CA LYS A 206 13.42 6.61 5.68
C LYS A 206 12.94 5.16 5.88
N LEU A 207 12.02 4.92 6.82
CA LEU A 207 11.34 3.62 6.93
C LEU A 207 10.50 3.34 5.68
N VAL A 208 9.77 4.35 5.19
CA VAL A 208 8.97 4.24 3.96
C VAL A 208 9.86 4.13 2.72
N GLU A 209 10.92 4.93 2.62
CA GLU A 209 11.89 4.84 1.53
C GLU A 209 12.51 3.45 1.41
N ASN A 210 12.69 2.77 2.54
CA ASN A 210 13.24 1.41 2.63
C ASN A 210 12.18 0.30 2.52
N ASN A 211 10.96 0.58 2.08
CA ASN A 211 9.84 -0.38 2.01
C ASN A 211 10.12 -1.60 1.10
N TYR A 212 11.10 -1.50 0.21
CA TYR A 212 11.59 -2.64 -0.59
C TYR A 212 12.12 -3.80 0.26
N PHE A 213 12.50 -3.54 1.51
CA PHE A 213 12.82 -4.56 2.50
C PHE A 213 11.71 -5.59 2.63
N VAL A 214 10.43 -5.14 2.67
CA VAL A 214 9.27 -6.04 2.73
C VAL A 214 9.16 -6.89 1.46
N LEU A 215 9.46 -6.32 0.30
CA LEU A 215 9.50 -7.07 -0.96
C LEU A 215 10.61 -8.13 -0.94
N ASN A 216 11.81 -7.79 -0.46
CA ASN A 216 12.96 -8.69 -0.39
C ASN A 216 12.72 -9.93 0.49
N LEU A 217 11.77 -9.88 1.41
CA LEU A 217 11.34 -11.00 2.23
C LEU A 217 10.35 -11.96 1.55
N ASN A 218 9.93 -11.64 0.32
CA ASN A 218 9.03 -12.48 -0.49
C ASN A 218 9.80 -13.25 -1.57
N GLU A 219 9.20 -14.32 -2.08
CA GLU A 219 9.78 -15.10 -3.16
C GLU A 219 9.86 -14.28 -4.46
N PRO A 220 10.80 -14.58 -5.35
CA PRO A 220 10.90 -13.93 -6.66
C PRO A 220 9.63 -14.10 -7.49
N ASN A 221 9.49 -13.25 -8.52
CA ASN A 221 8.37 -13.27 -9.45
C ASN A 221 8.15 -14.67 -10.06
N GLN A 222 6.90 -15.15 -10.01
CA GLN A 222 6.45 -16.43 -10.53
C GLN A 222 5.68 -16.32 -11.85
N ILE A 223 5.53 -15.12 -12.41
CA ILE A 223 4.86 -14.88 -13.68
C ILE A 223 5.92 -14.74 -14.78
N ALA A 224 6.00 -15.71 -15.68
CA ALA A 224 7.02 -15.74 -16.74
C ALA A 224 6.90 -14.56 -17.73
N ASN A 225 5.69 -14.23 -18.16
CA ASN A 225 5.42 -13.08 -19.03
C ASN A 225 4.63 -12.02 -18.26
N THR A 226 5.26 -10.89 -17.98
CA THR A 226 4.66 -9.75 -17.26
C THR A 226 4.25 -8.59 -18.18
N ASN A 227 4.38 -8.74 -19.50
CA ASN A 227 4.12 -7.65 -20.46
C ASN A 227 2.67 -7.14 -20.46
N TRP A 228 1.73 -7.94 -19.98
CA TRP A 228 0.32 -7.59 -19.86
C TRP A 228 -0.01 -6.80 -18.58
N ILE A 229 0.91 -6.78 -17.61
CA ILE A 229 0.75 -6.03 -16.35
C ILE A 229 1.12 -4.58 -16.61
N LYS A 230 0.13 -3.69 -16.57
CA LYS A 230 0.30 -2.28 -16.92
C LYS A 230 -0.23 -1.38 -15.79
N PRO A 231 0.66 -0.70 -15.06
CA PRO A 231 0.27 0.38 -14.16
C PRO A 231 -0.42 1.52 -14.90
N GLY A 232 -1.22 2.31 -14.16
CA GLY A 232 -1.86 3.49 -14.73
C GLY A 232 -2.90 4.11 -13.80
N GLN A 233 -3.37 5.30 -14.15
CA GLN A 233 -4.48 5.93 -13.45
C GLN A 233 -5.81 5.23 -13.80
N VAL A 234 -6.72 5.20 -12.83
CA VAL A 234 -8.04 4.59 -12.93
C VAL A 234 -9.10 5.62 -12.55
N ILE A 235 -10.11 5.82 -13.40
CA ILE A 235 -11.29 6.60 -13.06
C ILE A 235 -12.50 5.68 -12.86
N ARG A 236 -13.31 5.95 -11.85
CA ARG A 236 -14.54 5.19 -11.58
C ARG A 236 -15.68 5.67 -12.48
N GLU A 237 -16.33 4.75 -13.20
CA GLU A 237 -17.59 5.01 -13.88
C GLU A 237 -18.73 5.01 -12.85
N VAL A 238 -19.38 6.13 -12.68
CA VAL A 238 -20.33 6.37 -11.57
C VAL A 238 -21.81 6.26 -12.00
N THR A 239 -22.09 6.11 -13.29
CA THR A 239 -23.48 6.11 -13.79
C THR A 239 -24.05 4.72 -14.02
N LEU A 240 -23.21 3.73 -14.26
CA LEU A 240 -23.57 2.37 -14.66
C LEU A 240 -24.55 2.36 -15.85
N THR A 241 -24.29 3.24 -16.84
CA THR A 241 -25.05 3.31 -18.09
C THR A 241 -24.12 3.27 -19.29
N THR A 242 -24.58 2.75 -20.41
CA THR A 242 -23.79 2.71 -21.65
C THR A 242 -23.33 4.11 -22.09
N THR A 243 -24.22 5.10 -22.02
CA THR A 243 -23.92 6.49 -22.41
C THR A 243 -22.89 7.13 -21.48
N GLY A 244 -23.05 6.97 -20.16
CA GLY A 244 -22.12 7.51 -19.18
C GLY A 244 -20.76 6.84 -19.24
N SER A 245 -20.73 5.53 -19.49
CA SER A 245 -19.51 4.76 -19.70
C SER A 245 -18.71 5.26 -20.90
N MET A 246 -19.37 5.52 -22.04
CA MET A 246 -18.71 6.07 -23.22
C MET A 246 -18.15 7.47 -22.97
N ALA A 247 -18.89 8.34 -22.27
CA ALA A 247 -18.40 9.67 -21.89
C ALA A 247 -17.20 9.59 -20.91
N CYS A 248 -17.21 8.62 -20.00
CA CYS A 248 -16.09 8.38 -19.09
C CYS A 248 -14.86 7.87 -19.83
N ILE A 249 -15.03 6.97 -20.81
CA ILE A 249 -13.96 6.44 -21.65
C ILE A 249 -13.34 7.53 -22.52
N ASP A 250 -14.16 8.40 -23.14
CA ASP A 250 -13.66 9.53 -23.92
C ASP A 250 -12.81 10.45 -23.05
N PHE A 251 -13.30 10.78 -21.84
CA PHE A 251 -12.54 11.59 -20.89
C PHE A 251 -11.22 10.91 -20.50
N ALA A 252 -11.24 9.62 -20.21
CA ALA A 252 -10.05 8.86 -19.86
C ALA A 252 -9.02 8.89 -20.99
N ALA A 253 -9.43 8.65 -22.23
CA ALA A 253 -8.57 8.68 -23.41
C ALA A 253 -7.98 10.07 -23.67
N GLU A 254 -8.78 11.13 -23.56
CA GLU A 254 -8.34 12.54 -23.73
C GLU A 254 -7.34 13.00 -22.64
N ASN A 255 -7.34 12.33 -21.47
CA ASN A 255 -6.57 12.73 -20.30
C ASN A 255 -5.48 11.71 -19.88
N ASN A 256 -5.13 10.74 -20.73
CA ASN A 256 -4.14 9.70 -20.47
C ASN A 256 -4.44 8.83 -19.23
N ILE A 257 -5.71 8.71 -18.84
CA ILE A 257 -6.16 7.80 -17.80
C ILE A 257 -6.29 6.41 -18.43
N ALA A 258 -5.54 5.44 -17.90
CA ALA A 258 -5.40 4.14 -18.55
C ALA A 258 -6.63 3.24 -18.42
N TYR A 259 -7.43 3.43 -17.36
CA TYR A 259 -8.51 2.50 -17.02
C TYR A 259 -9.78 3.21 -16.56
N VAL A 260 -10.91 2.56 -16.86
CA VAL A 260 -12.22 2.87 -16.29
C VAL A 260 -12.69 1.69 -15.44
N LEU A 261 -13.04 1.95 -14.18
CA LEU A 261 -13.58 0.96 -13.24
C LEU A 261 -15.10 1.01 -13.20
N PHE A 262 -15.74 -0.14 -13.42
CA PHE A 262 -17.12 -0.41 -13.02
C PHE A 262 -17.12 -0.94 -11.59
N ASP A 263 -17.44 -0.06 -10.65
CA ASP A 263 -17.51 -0.40 -9.23
C ASP A 263 -18.83 -1.10 -8.90
N ALA A 264 -19.10 -1.39 -7.63
CA ALA A 264 -20.25 -2.15 -7.17
C ALA A 264 -21.58 -1.76 -7.83
N GLY A 265 -22.43 -2.77 -8.14
CA GLY A 265 -23.76 -2.60 -8.72
C GLY A 265 -23.87 -2.85 -10.23
N TRP A 266 -22.79 -3.22 -10.93
CA TRP A 266 -22.86 -3.53 -12.37
C TRP A 266 -23.44 -4.92 -12.67
N TYR A 267 -23.38 -5.87 -11.73
CA TYR A 267 -23.94 -7.22 -11.82
C TYR A 267 -25.08 -7.49 -10.82
N GLY A 268 -25.76 -6.45 -10.38
CA GLY A 268 -26.82 -6.48 -9.36
C GLY A 268 -26.37 -5.90 -8.02
N ALA A 269 -27.20 -6.06 -7.00
CA ALA A 269 -26.83 -5.68 -5.64
C ALA A 269 -25.75 -6.63 -5.12
N GLU A 270 -24.53 -6.15 -4.93
CA GLU A 270 -23.35 -6.98 -4.62
C GLU A 270 -23.46 -7.77 -3.31
N GLU A 271 -24.35 -7.33 -2.40
CA GLU A 271 -24.64 -8.03 -1.14
C GLU A 271 -25.75 -9.09 -1.27
N ASP A 272 -26.48 -9.13 -2.40
CA ASP A 272 -27.48 -10.16 -2.65
C ASP A 272 -26.80 -11.46 -3.14
N VAL A 273 -27.09 -12.57 -2.48
CA VAL A 273 -26.58 -13.90 -2.86
C VAL A 273 -27.08 -14.38 -4.23
N LYS A 274 -28.12 -13.75 -4.77
CA LYS A 274 -28.68 -14.04 -6.10
C LYS A 274 -27.99 -13.24 -7.22
N SER A 275 -27.19 -12.25 -6.87
CA SER A 275 -26.46 -11.48 -7.86
C SER A 275 -25.39 -12.33 -8.53
N ASP A 276 -25.40 -12.34 -9.86
CA ASP A 276 -24.57 -13.21 -10.68
C ASP A 276 -23.51 -12.39 -11.44
N ALA A 277 -22.25 -12.50 -11.00
CA ALA A 277 -21.13 -11.78 -11.58
C ALA A 277 -20.71 -12.32 -12.98
N THR A 278 -21.37 -13.37 -13.49
CA THR A 278 -21.21 -13.83 -14.88
C THR A 278 -22.15 -13.07 -15.85
N THR A 279 -23.04 -12.22 -15.33
CA THR A 279 -24.03 -11.45 -16.10
C THR A 279 -23.86 -9.95 -15.87
N VAL A 280 -24.47 -9.15 -16.77
CA VAL A 280 -24.52 -7.70 -16.63
C VAL A 280 -25.94 -7.31 -16.24
N THR A 281 -26.18 -7.15 -14.95
CA THR A 281 -27.49 -6.80 -14.39
C THR A 281 -27.30 -5.65 -13.41
N VAL A 282 -27.62 -4.44 -13.86
CA VAL A 282 -27.42 -3.25 -13.01
C VAL A 282 -28.36 -3.26 -11.81
N ASP A 283 -27.80 -2.97 -10.62
CA ASP A 283 -28.59 -2.74 -9.41
C ASP A 283 -29.52 -1.54 -9.61
N PRO A 284 -30.87 -1.72 -9.57
CA PRO A 284 -31.81 -0.63 -9.79
C PRO A 284 -31.77 0.46 -8.70
N ALA A 285 -31.21 0.16 -7.52
CA ALA A 285 -30.98 1.15 -6.48
C ALA A 285 -29.80 2.09 -6.81
N ARG A 286 -28.89 1.64 -7.68
CA ARG A 286 -27.70 2.39 -8.08
C ARG A 286 -27.83 3.07 -9.44
N SER A 287 -28.52 2.48 -10.38
CA SER A 287 -28.73 3.04 -11.71
C SER A 287 -29.96 2.43 -12.38
N LYS A 288 -30.55 3.17 -13.30
CA LYS A 288 -31.63 2.67 -14.15
C LYS A 288 -31.13 1.95 -15.41
N GLY A 289 -29.83 1.92 -15.64
CA GLY A 289 -29.27 1.38 -16.87
C GLY A 289 -29.76 2.14 -18.12
N PRO A 290 -29.76 1.55 -19.32
CA PRO A 290 -29.15 0.25 -19.61
C PRO A 290 -27.61 0.32 -19.60
N LEU A 291 -26.97 -0.80 -19.28
CA LEU A 291 -25.52 -0.98 -19.40
C LEU A 291 -25.25 -2.16 -20.35
N ASP A 292 -24.77 -1.86 -21.54
CA ASP A 292 -24.25 -2.83 -22.50
C ASP A 292 -22.73 -2.92 -22.35
N LEU A 293 -22.28 -3.72 -21.38
CA LEU A 293 -20.86 -3.83 -21.03
C LEU A 293 -20.01 -4.39 -22.19
N PRO A 294 -20.43 -5.39 -22.98
CA PRO A 294 -19.71 -5.83 -24.17
C PRO A 294 -19.44 -4.68 -25.15
N LYS A 295 -20.45 -3.88 -25.49
CA LYS A 295 -20.30 -2.71 -26.36
C LYS A 295 -19.38 -1.65 -25.75
N VAL A 296 -19.44 -1.45 -24.45
CA VAL A 296 -18.57 -0.51 -23.74
C VAL A 296 -17.12 -0.98 -23.77
N ILE A 297 -16.85 -2.28 -23.61
CA ILE A 297 -15.50 -2.84 -23.70
C ILE A 297 -14.93 -2.69 -25.11
N GLU A 298 -15.72 -2.96 -26.14
CA GLU A 298 -15.32 -2.76 -27.55
C GLU A 298 -14.95 -1.29 -27.78
N TYR A 299 -15.79 -0.36 -27.32
CA TYR A 299 -15.53 1.06 -27.43
C TYR A 299 -14.25 1.47 -26.68
N ALA A 300 -14.05 1.01 -25.45
CA ALA A 300 -12.86 1.28 -24.66
C ALA A 300 -11.58 0.79 -25.36
N ASN A 301 -11.61 -0.43 -25.91
CA ASN A 301 -10.49 -0.97 -26.68
C ASN A 301 -10.16 -0.11 -27.90
N SER A 302 -11.18 0.44 -28.62
CA SER A 302 -10.97 1.35 -29.75
C SER A 302 -10.30 2.67 -29.37
N LYS A 303 -10.40 3.06 -28.09
CA LYS A 303 -9.81 4.27 -27.52
C LYS A 303 -8.50 4.01 -26.77
N GLY A 304 -8.06 2.74 -26.65
CA GLY A 304 -6.87 2.37 -25.88
C GLY A 304 -7.06 2.41 -24.37
N VAL A 305 -8.31 2.41 -23.87
CA VAL A 305 -8.65 2.44 -22.44
C VAL A 305 -9.02 1.04 -21.96
N GLY A 306 -8.45 0.60 -20.85
CA GLY A 306 -8.77 -0.70 -20.25
C GLY A 306 -10.01 -0.64 -19.34
N ILE A 307 -10.76 -1.74 -19.27
CA ILE A 307 -11.91 -1.86 -18.36
C ILE A 307 -11.54 -2.75 -17.17
N LEU A 308 -11.86 -2.26 -15.98
CA LEU A 308 -11.78 -2.97 -14.71
C LEU A 308 -13.18 -3.16 -14.14
N VAL A 309 -13.37 -4.23 -13.38
CA VAL A 309 -14.65 -4.52 -12.72
C VAL A 309 -14.44 -4.84 -11.24
N TYR A 310 -15.38 -4.41 -10.42
CA TYR A 310 -15.46 -4.77 -9.01
C TYR A 310 -16.24 -6.09 -8.85
N VAL A 311 -15.81 -6.94 -7.92
CA VAL A 311 -16.57 -8.14 -7.52
C VAL A 311 -16.50 -8.30 -6.00
N ASN A 312 -17.68 -8.42 -5.37
CA ASN A 312 -17.81 -8.62 -3.93
C ASN A 312 -17.36 -10.04 -3.52
N LYS A 313 -16.87 -10.18 -2.29
CA LYS A 313 -16.45 -11.48 -1.72
C LYS A 313 -17.47 -12.60 -1.89
N LYS A 314 -18.78 -12.29 -1.83
CA LYS A 314 -19.83 -13.31 -1.99
C LYS A 314 -19.78 -13.98 -3.37
N ALA A 315 -19.76 -13.17 -4.42
CA ALA A 315 -19.62 -13.67 -5.78
C ALA A 315 -18.22 -14.26 -6.04
N LEU A 316 -17.16 -13.68 -5.50
CA LEU A 316 -15.79 -14.22 -5.59
C LEU A 316 -15.70 -15.63 -5.00
N HIS A 317 -16.27 -15.88 -3.82
CA HIS A 317 -16.25 -17.21 -3.20
C HIS A 317 -17.05 -18.25 -3.99
N GLN A 318 -18.15 -17.85 -4.62
CA GLN A 318 -19.06 -18.75 -5.36
C GLN A 318 -18.62 -18.98 -6.80
N GLN A 319 -18.11 -17.95 -7.48
CA GLN A 319 -18.01 -17.90 -8.94
C GLN A 319 -16.58 -17.63 -9.45
N LEU A 320 -15.54 -17.61 -8.59
CA LEU A 320 -14.17 -17.21 -8.98
C LEU A 320 -13.70 -17.97 -10.24
N ASP A 321 -13.91 -19.28 -10.28
CA ASP A 321 -13.43 -20.15 -11.37
C ASP A 321 -14.24 -19.98 -12.67
N GLU A 322 -15.44 -19.39 -12.59
CA GLU A 322 -16.29 -19.07 -13.73
C GLU A 322 -16.01 -17.67 -14.27
N ILE A 323 -15.87 -16.68 -13.38
CA ILE A 323 -15.72 -15.27 -13.78
C ILE A 323 -14.34 -14.97 -14.37
N LEU A 324 -13.26 -15.56 -13.86
CA LEU A 324 -11.92 -15.23 -14.35
C LEU A 324 -11.72 -15.56 -15.85
N PRO A 325 -12.04 -16.77 -16.36
CA PRO A 325 -11.97 -17.05 -17.79
C PRO A 325 -12.97 -16.21 -18.60
N LEU A 326 -14.16 -15.94 -18.05
CA LEU A 326 -15.18 -15.12 -18.71
C LEU A 326 -14.70 -13.67 -18.88
N TYR A 327 -14.14 -13.06 -17.83
CA TYR A 327 -13.63 -11.69 -17.88
C TYR A 327 -12.44 -11.55 -18.84
N LYS A 328 -11.55 -12.55 -18.88
CA LYS A 328 -10.51 -12.60 -19.93
C LYS A 328 -11.11 -12.62 -21.32
N LYS A 329 -12.15 -13.46 -21.55
CA LYS A 329 -12.85 -13.54 -22.84
C LYS A 329 -13.55 -12.22 -23.19
N TRP A 330 -14.12 -11.50 -22.23
CA TRP A 330 -14.73 -10.19 -22.46
C TRP A 330 -13.68 -9.09 -22.75
N GLY A 331 -12.42 -9.30 -22.40
CA GLY A 331 -11.35 -8.32 -22.59
C GLY A 331 -11.14 -7.38 -21.39
N ILE A 332 -11.74 -7.71 -20.24
CA ILE A 332 -11.48 -7.06 -18.95
C ILE A 332 -9.98 -7.16 -18.64
N LYS A 333 -9.41 -6.10 -18.05
CA LYS A 333 -7.98 -6.01 -17.73
C LYS A 333 -7.66 -6.37 -16.30
N GLY A 334 -8.63 -6.29 -15.41
CA GLY A 334 -8.42 -6.63 -14.00
C GLY A 334 -9.69 -6.54 -13.17
N VAL A 335 -9.58 -7.00 -11.93
CA VAL A 335 -10.68 -7.14 -10.99
C VAL A 335 -10.32 -6.51 -9.65
N LYS A 336 -11.22 -5.68 -9.12
CA LYS A 336 -11.19 -5.16 -7.77
C LYS A 336 -11.97 -6.12 -6.87
N TYR A 337 -11.29 -6.75 -5.92
CA TYR A 337 -11.87 -7.68 -4.95
C TYR A 337 -12.36 -6.90 -3.72
N GLY A 338 -13.69 -6.79 -3.56
CA GLY A 338 -14.30 -6.00 -2.49
C GLY A 338 -14.83 -6.81 -1.31
N PHE A 339 -14.79 -6.20 -0.12
CA PHE A 339 -15.22 -6.75 1.17
C PHE A 339 -14.62 -8.12 1.51
N VAL A 340 -13.39 -8.37 1.06
CA VAL A 340 -12.72 -9.65 1.29
C VAL A 340 -12.47 -9.90 2.77
N ASN A 341 -12.54 -11.16 3.18
CA ASN A 341 -12.16 -11.55 4.53
C ASN A 341 -10.64 -11.59 4.63
N VAL A 342 -10.11 -11.15 5.76
CA VAL A 342 -8.69 -11.16 6.08
C VAL A 342 -8.49 -11.53 7.55
N GLY A 343 -7.31 -11.99 7.88
CA GLY A 343 -6.90 -12.19 9.27
C GLY A 343 -6.62 -13.65 9.60
N ASP A 344 -7.59 -14.55 9.49
CA ASP A 344 -7.34 -15.97 9.71
C ASP A 344 -6.58 -16.61 8.54
N GLN A 345 -6.07 -17.82 8.76
CA GLN A 345 -5.30 -18.57 7.78
C GLN A 345 -6.09 -18.88 6.51
N TYR A 346 -7.37 -19.27 6.66
CA TYR A 346 -8.21 -19.65 5.52
C TYR A 346 -8.43 -18.46 4.58
N ALA A 347 -8.83 -17.32 5.12
CA ALA A 347 -9.05 -16.11 4.34
C ALA A 347 -7.77 -15.65 3.64
N THR A 348 -6.64 -15.71 4.34
CA THR A 348 -5.33 -15.34 3.78
C THR A 348 -4.93 -16.27 2.64
N ALA A 349 -4.99 -17.58 2.83
CA ALA A 349 -4.62 -18.58 1.82
C ALA A 349 -5.53 -18.49 0.59
N TRP A 350 -6.84 -18.37 0.81
CA TRP A 350 -7.83 -18.24 -0.26
C TRP A 350 -7.56 -16.99 -1.12
N LEU A 351 -7.33 -15.85 -0.49
CA LEU A 351 -7.12 -14.58 -1.18
C LEU A 351 -5.87 -14.62 -2.07
N HIS A 352 -4.76 -15.15 -1.57
CA HIS A 352 -3.55 -15.33 -2.35
C HIS A 352 -3.72 -16.37 -3.47
N GLN A 353 -4.53 -17.41 -3.25
CA GLN A 353 -4.91 -18.35 -4.32
C GLN A 353 -5.73 -17.64 -5.40
N ALA A 354 -6.67 -16.76 -5.03
CA ALA A 354 -7.47 -15.98 -5.99
C ALA A 354 -6.58 -15.07 -6.86
N VAL A 355 -5.57 -14.42 -6.28
CA VAL A 355 -4.57 -13.63 -7.02
C VAL A 355 -3.79 -14.50 -8.01
N ARG A 356 -3.33 -15.70 -7.58
CA ARG A 356 -2.62 -16.66 -8.47
C ARG A 356 -3.52 -17.15 -9.61
N LYS A 357 -4.81 -17.41 -9.32
CA LYS A 357 -5.78 -17.80 -10.36
C LYS A 357 -6.00 -16.67 -11.38
N ALA A 358 -6.15 -15.43 -10.93
CA ALA A 358 -6.27 -14.26 -11.81
C ALA A 358 -5.05 -14.12 -12.74
N ALA A 359 -3.83 -14.36 -12.24
CA ALA A 359 -2.61 -14.33 -13.06
C ALA A 359 -2.64 -15.32 -14.23
N LYS A 360 -3.26 -16.51 -14.07
CA LYS A 360 -3.38 -17.51 -15.14
C LYS A 360 -4.22 -17.01 -16.31
N TYR A 361 -5.11 -16.06 -16.07
CA TYR A 361 -5.97 -15.43 -17.08
C TYR A 361 -5.48 -14.03 -17.46
N GLU A 362 -4.26 -13.65 -17.07
CA GLU A 362 -3.69 -12.33 -17.32
C GLU A 362 -4.61 -11.20 -16.83
N LEU A 363 -5.16 -11.36 -15.64
CA LEU A 363 -5.99 -10.36 -14.97
C LEU A 363 -5.22 -9.74 -13.79
N MET A 364 -5.16 -8.42 -13.79
CA MET A 364 -4.61 -7.64 -12.69
C MET A 364 -5.61 -7.57 -11.54
N VAL A 365 -5.13 -7.37 -10.32
CA VAL A 365 -5.96 -7.40 -9.10
C VAL A 365 -5.66 -6.18 -8.24
N ASP A 366 -6.74 -5.59 -7.72
CA ASP A 366 -6.77 -4.73 -6.54
C ASP A 366 -7.52 -5.47 -5.44
N ILE A 367 -6.98 -5.46 -4.21
CA ILE A 367 -7.66 -6.01 -3.04
C ILE A 367 -8.12 -4.84 -2.16
N HIS A 368 -9.43 -4.72 -2.00
CA HIS A 368 -10.03 -3.61 -1.27
C HIS A 368 -10.29 -3.95 0.22
N ASP A 369 -10.70 -2.93 1.00
CA ASP A 369 -11.06 -2.94 2.42
C ASP A 369 -9.87 -3.21 3.37
N GLU A 370 -9.92 -4.26 4.18
CA GLU A 370 -9.02 -4.47 5.34
C GLU A 370 -7.66 -5.14 5.03
N TYR A 371 -7.35 -5.41 3.76
CA TYR A 371 -6.09 -6.07 3.42
C TYR A 371 -4.91 -5.09 3.41
N ARG A 372 -3.95 -5.29 4.31
CA ARG A 372 -2.63 -4.61 4.27
C ARG A 372 -1.58 -5.49 3.59
N PRO A 373 -0.80 -4.95 2.65
CA PRO A 373 0.24 -5.70 1.92
C PRO A 373 1.28 -6.31 2.86
N THR A 374 1.87 -7.41 2.38
CA THR A 374 3.04 -8.05 3.00
C THR A 374 4.13 -8.39 1.97
N GLY A 375 4.11 -7.67 0.83
CA GLY A 375 5.08 -7.79 -0.24
C GLY A 375 4.79 -8.86 -1.29
N TYR A 376 3.59 -9.47 -1.28
CA TYR A 376 3.23 -10.53 -2.22
C TYR A 376 3.26 -10.10 -3.70
N SER A 377 3.15 -8.81 -3.98
CA SER A 377 3.30 -8.23 -5.33
C SER A 377 4.68 -8.45 -5.96
N ARG A 378 5.74 -8.78 -5.18
CA ARG A 378 7.02 -9.26 -5.73
C ARG A 378 6.85 -10.60 -6.41
N THR A 379 6.13 -11.52 -5.77
CA THR A 379 5.93 -12.90 -6.24
C THR A 379 4.87 -12.98 -7.33
N TYR A 380 3.79 -12.24 -7.16
CA TYR A 380 2.69 -12.14 -8.12
C TYR A 380 2.39 -10.66 -8.44
N PRO A 381 3.15 -10.07 -9.38
CA PRO A 381 3.02 -8.65 -9.74
C PRO A 381 1.70 -8.28 -10.42
N ASN A 382 0.81 -9.22 -10.71
CA ASN A 382 -0.56 -8.91 -11.09
C ASN A 382 -1.41 -8.37 -9.91
N LEU A 383 -0.95 -8.47 -8.68
CA LEU A 383 -1.50 -7.77 -7.52
C LEU A 383 -0.91 -6.34 -7.49
N LEU A 384 -1.57 -5.39 -8.16
CA LEU A 384 -1.04 -4.05 -8.34
C LEU A 384 -1.16 -3.21 -7.10
N THR A 385 -2.34 -3.14 -6.51
CA THR A 385 -2.60 -2.28 -5.36
C THR A 385 -3.50 -2.94 -4.35
N GLN A 386 -3.55 -2.40 -3.15
CA GLN A 386 -4.38 -2.88 -2.07
C GLN A 386 -4.84 -1.70 -1.22
N GLU A 387 -6.07 -1.75 -0.74
CA GLU A 387 -6.53 -0.74 0.18
C GLU A 387 -5.87 -0.91 1.56
N GLY A 388 -6.53 -1.40 2.55
CA GLY A 388 -6.00 -1.48 3.90
C GLY A 388 -5.39 -0.15 4.37
N ILE A 389 -6.00 0.96 3.95
CA ILE A 389 -5.51 2.33 4.09
C ILE A 389 -6.71 3.26 4.37
N ARG A 390 -6.48 4.31 5.15
CA ARG A 390 -7.46 5.39 5.31
C ARG A 390 -7.32 6.37 4.14
N GLY A 391 -7.99 6.05 3.02
CA GLY A 391 -7.99 6.84 1.80
C GLY A 391 -8.96 8.01 1.80
N ASP A 392 -9.05 8.72 0.68
CA ASP A 392 -9.91 9.92 0.54
C ASP A 392 -11.41 9.59 0.63
N GLU A 393 -11.80 8.34 0.43
CA GLU A 393 -13.16 7.85 0.68
C GLU A 393 -13.58 8.09 2.13
N GLU A 394 -12.66 7.95 3.07
CA GLU A 394 -12.83 8.21 4.50
C GLU A 394 -12.65 9.69 4.90
N SER A 395 -12.36 10.55 3.94
CA SER A 395 -12.13 12.00 4.14
C SER A 395 -11.11 12.34 5.23
N PRO A 396 -9.89 11.78 5.19
CA PRO A 396 -8.88 12.05 6.20
C PRO A 396 -8.42 13.52 6.15
N SER A 397 -8.15 14.08 7.32
CA SER A 397 -7.39 15.33 7.44
C SER A 397 -5.93 15.12 7.00
N LEU A 398 -5.19 16.19 6.78
CA LEU A 398 -3.81 16.06 6.29
C LEU A 398 -2.87 15.42 7.30
N ASP A 399 -3.08 15.63 8.61
CA ASP A 399 -2.32 14.93 9.65
C ASP A 399 -2.54 13.41 9.55
N GLN A 400 -3.79 12.95 9.35
CA GLN A 400 -4.11 11.54 9.13
C GLN A 400 -3.49 11.01 7.83
N THR A 401 -3.46 11.80 6.77
CA THR A 401 -2.74 11.46 5.53
C THR A 401 -1.24 11.29 5.79
N ILE A 402 -0.62 12.15 6.57
CA ILE A 402 0.81 12.09 6.91
C ILE A 402 1.09 10.92 7.86
N TYR A 403 0.22 10.63 8.84
CA TYR A 403 0.32 9.41 9.64
C TYR A 403 0.25 8.16 8.76
N THR A 404 -0.69 8.12 7.82
CA THR A 404 -0.82 7.02 6.85
C THR A 404 0.45 6.88 6.01
N LEU A 405 1.02 7.98 5.51
CA LEU A 405 2.25 7.97 4.73
C LEU A 405 3.43 7.36 5.49
N TYR A 406 3.62 7.75 6.75
CA TYR A 406 4.75 7.29 7.54
C TYR A 406 4.56 5.93 8.23
N ASN A 407 3.35 5.41 8.29
CA ASN A 407 3.06 4.10 8.87
C ASN A 407 2.64 3.08 7.81
N ARG A 408 1.49 3.30 7.13
CA ARG A 408 0.89 2.34 6.21
C ARG A 408 1.74 2.09 4.97
N MET A 409 2.40 3.14 4.42
CA MET A 409 3.14 2.99 3.18
C MET A 409 4.48 2.22 3.33
N ILE A 410 4.90 1.91 4.55
CA ILE A 410 6.03 0.99 4.80
C ILE A 410 5.76 -0.41 4.23
N CYS A 411 4.51 -0.86 4.19
CA CYS A 411 4.18 -2.19 3.68
C CYS A 411 3.88 -2.24 2.17
N GLY A 412 3.93 -1.10 1.47
CA GLY A 412 3.79 -1.03 0.00
C GLY A 412 2.58 -0.27 -0.49
N ALA A 413 2.25 -0.45 -1.78
CA ALA A 413 1.22 0.26 -2.51
C ALA A 413 -0.14 0.35 -1.80
N GLY A 414 -0.85 1.47 -2.01
CA GLY A 414 -2.17 1.70 -1.41
C GLY A 414 -3.18 2.29 -2.40
N ASP A 415 -4.35 1.64 -2.54
CA ASP A 415 -5.51 2.26 -3.18
C ASP A 415 -6.05 3.35 -2.27
N TYR A 416 -5.75 4.60 -2.62
CA TYR A 416 -6.08 5.77 -1.79
C TYR A 416 -7.41 6.44 -2.19
N THR A 417 -8.09 5.96 -3.23
CA THR A 417 -9.36 6.51 -3.74
C THR A 417 -9.36 8.03 -3.89
N ASN A 418 -8.33 8.58 -4.55
CA ASN A 418 -8.09 10.02 -4.59
C ASN A 418 -9.28 10.81 -5.11
N CYS A 419 -9.72 11.81 -4.34
CA CYS A 419 -10.71 12.81 -4.73
C CYS A 419 -10.03 14.05 -5.31
N TYR A 420 -10.77 14.89 -6.05
CA TYR A 420 -10.23 16.17 -6.53
C TYR A 420 -11.23 17.33 -6.47
N PHE A 421 -12.41 17.20 -7.07
CA PHE A 421 -13.43 18.26 -7.10
C PHE A 421 -14.46 18.13 -5.97
N ALA A 422 -14.56 16.96 -5.34
CA ALA A 422 -15.49 16.72 -4.25
C ALA A 422 -15.34 17.74 -3.12
N GLU A 423 -16.46 18.21 -2.56
CA GLU A 423 -16.49 19.26 -1.54
C GLU A 423 -15.64 18.91 -0.29
N ARG A 424 -15.55 17.62 0.04
CA ARG A 424 -14.71 17.11 1.14
C ARG A 424 -13.23 17.50 0.99
N VAL A 425 -12.73 17.64 -0.24
CA VAL A 425 -11.35 18.03 -0.54
C VAL A 425 -11.03 19.41 0.05
N THR A 426 -11.89 20.38 -0.17
CA THR A 426 -11.68 21.75 0.33
C THR A 426 -12.06 21.92 1.80
N LYS A 427 -13.03 21.14 2.28
CA LYS A 427 -13.49 21.24 3.67
C LYS A 427 -12.59 20.51 4.68
N LYS A 428 -12.02 19.36 4.31
CA LYS A 428 -11.34 18.47 5.25
C LYS A 428 -9.92 18.07 4.87
N MET A 429 -9.60 17.99 3.57
CA MET A 429 -8.44 17.28 3.07
C MET A 429 -7.32 18.20 2.54
N GLY A 430 -7.27 19.46 2.96
CA GLY A 430 -6.19 20.38 2.64
C GLY A 430 -6.29 21.08 1.28
N GLY A 431 -7.36 20.84 0.50
CA GLY A 431 -7.58 21.51 -0.80
C GLY A 431 -6.95 20.79 -1.99
N ARG A 432 -7.18 21.32 -3.20
CA ARG A 432 -6.77 20.67 -4.46
C ARG A 432 -5.26 20.60 -4.64
N ALA A 433 -4.50 21.58 -4.17
CA ALA A 433 -3.03 21.51 -4.23
C ALA A 433 -2.48 20.36 -3.38
N ALA A 434 -3.12 20.06 -2.22
CA ALA A 434 -2.79 18.90 -1.43
C ALA A 434 -3.12 17.57 -2.16
N GLN A 435 -4.18 17.54 -3.00
CA GLN A 435 -4.49 16.35 -3.79
C GLN A 435 -3.41 16.05 -4.85
N LEU A 436 -2.83 17.08 -5.49
CA LEU A 436 -1.65 16.89 -6.35
C LEU A 436 -0.49 16.29 -5.57
N ALA A 437 -0.22 16.81 -4.38
CA ALA A 437 0.86 16.34 -3.52
C ALA A 437 0.65 14.90 -3.06
N LYS A 438 -0.59 14.49 -2.75
CA LYS A 438 -0.93 13.11 -2.38
C LYS A 438 -0.64 12.11 -3.49
N LEU A 439 -0.93 12.43 -4.77
CA LEU A 439 -0.64 11.54 -5.90
C LEU A 439 0.86 11.23 -6.03
N VAL A 440 1.71 12.17 -5.66
CA VAL A 440 3.16 11.95 -5.66
C VAL A 440 3.61 11.23 -4.39
N ALA A 441 3.09 11.60 -3.21
CA ALA A 441 3.56 11.08 -1.93
C ALA A 441 3.10 9.63 -1.69
N ILE A 442 1.83 9.31 -1.98
CA ILE A 442 1.22 8.01 -1.73
C ILE A 442 1.29 7.16 -2.99
N TYR A 443 2.11 6.14 -2.94
CA TYR A 443 2.36 5.26 -4.07
C TYR A 443 1.23 4.29 -4.32
N SER A 444 0.78 4.22 -5.57
CA SER A 444 -0.06 3.15 -6.09
C SER A 444 0.21 2.93 -7.58
N PRO A 445 0.51 1.72 -8.05
CA PRO A 445 0.65 1.45 -9.49
C PRO A 445 -0.70 1.50 -10.23
N TRP A 446 -1.80 1.19 -9.57
CA TRP A 446 -3.13 1.59 -9.97
C TRP A 446 -3.59 2.72 -9.07
N GLN A 447 -3.55 3.95 -9.59
CA GLN A 447 -3.89 5.13 -8.83
C GLN A 447 -5.29 5.58 -9.20
N PHE A 448 -6.25 5.33 -8.30
CA PHE A 448 -7.63 5.75 -8.48
C PHE A 448 -7.73 7.26 -8.30
N VAL A 449 -8.36 7.94 -9.27
CA VAL A 449 -8.49 9.39 -9.34
C VAL A 449 -9.94 9.79 -9.55
N TYR A 450 -10.30 10.99 -9.12
CA TYR A 450 -11.66 11.54 -9.27
C TYR A 450 -12.75 10.67 -8.65
N TRP A 451 -12.50 10.06 -7.50
CA TRP A 451 -13.32 8.98 -6.94
C TRP A 451 -14.82 9.32 -6.81
N TYR A 452 -15.18 10.57 -6.47
CA TYR A 452 -16.55 11.05 -6.40
C TYR A 452 -16.91 12.06 -7.50
N ASP A 453 -16.06 12.21 -8.50
CA ASP A 453 -16.26 13.17 -9.57
C ASP A 453 -16.68 12.46 -10.87
N ARG A 454 -17.35 13.15 -11.77
CA ARG A 454 -17.73 12.64 -13.08
C ARG A 454 -17.30 13.59 -14.20
N PRO A 455 -16.98 13.08 -15.39
CA PRO A 455 -16.80 13.92 -16.57
C PRO A 455 -18.05 14.78 -16.86
N GLU A 456 -17.85 15.94 -17.45
CA GLU A 456 -18.94 16.90 -17.76
C GLU A 456 -20.02 16.27 -18.67
N LYS A 457 -19.59 15.48 -19.67
CA LYS A 457 -20.49 14.82 -20.62
C LYS A 457 -21.21 13.60 -20.03
N SER A 458 -20.84 13.12 -18.86
CA SER A 458 -21.55 12.01 -18.20
C SER A 458 -22.90 12.48 -17.68
N PRO A 459 -23.99 11.72 -17.85
CA PRO A 459 -25.29 12.08 -17.30
C PRO A 459 -25.26 12.18 -15.78
N ARG A 460 -26.16 12.97 -15.20
CA ARG A 460 -26.34 12.99 -13.75
C ARG A 460 -26.79 11.63 -13.28
N ARG A 461 -26.13 11.15 -12.24
CA ARG A 461 -26.49 9.90 -11.60
C ARG A 461 -27.78 10.02 -10.79
N ALA A 462 -28.63 8.99 -10.88
CA ALA A 462 -29.80 8.84 -10.03
C ALA A 462 -29.53 7.72 -9.01
N GLY A 463 -29.10 8.07 -7.80
CA GLY A 463 -28.97 7.17 -6.63
C GLY A 463 -27.73 6.25 -6.60
N GLY A 464 -27.51 5.57 -5.48
CA GLY A 464 -26.57 4.48 -5.29
C GLY A 464 -25.29 4.80 -4.49
N ALA A 465 -24.48 3.78 -4.18
CA ALA A 465 -23.28 3.90 -3.38
C ALA A 465 -22.23 4.79 -4.06
N GLY A 466 -21.72 5.71 -3.28
CA GLY A 466 -20.83 6.75 -3.74
C GLY A 466 -21.61 7.84 -4.46
N SER A 467 -21.93 8.91 -3.75
CA SER A 467 -22.51 10.12 -4.37
C SER A 467 -21.55 10.68 -5.40
N VAL A 468 -22.08 11.13 -6.54
CA VAL A 468 -21.34 12.05 -7.40
C VAL A 468 -21.39 13.39 -6.73
N GLU A 469 -20.26 13.89 -6.29
CA GLU A 469 -20.19 15.18 -5.58
C GLU A 469 -19.92 16.31 -6.55
N SER A 470 -19.17 16.08 -7.64
CA SER A 470 -18.76 17.17 -8.52
C SER A 470 -18.58 16.74 -9.99
N VAL A 471 -18.51 17.74 -10.85
CA VAL A 471 -18.17 17.62 -12.27
C VAL A 471 -16.71 18.00 -12.46
N ILE A 472 -15.99 17.17 -13.20
CA ILE A 472 -14.58 17.42 -13.53
C ILE A 472 -14.49 18.58 -14.50
N LYS A 473 -13.65 19.56 -14.17
CA LYS A 473 -13.32 20.70 -15.02
C LYS A 473 -11.87 20.59 -15.47
N THR A 474 -11.62 20.70 -16.77
CA THR A 474 -10.26 20.62 -17.30
C THR A 474 -9.59 22.01 -17.28
N ASP A 475 -8.46 22.10 -16.58
CA ASP A 475 -7.58 23.26 -16.52
C ASP A 475 -6.10 22.84 -16.53
N ALA A 476 -5.18 23.76 -16.31
CA ALA A 476 -3.75 23.46 -16.29
C ALA A 476 -3.36 22.54 -15.11
N ALA A 477 -4.01 22.69 -13.96
CA ALA A 477 -3.74 21.89 -12.77
C ALA A 477 -4.23 20.44 -12.95
N THR A 478 -5.44 20.25 -13.52
CA THR A 478 -5.96 18.91 -13.81
C THR A 478 -5.18 18.21 -14.91
N ARG A 479 -4.70 18.92 -15.93
CA ARG A 479 -3.78 18.32 -16.91
C ARG A 479 -2.49 17.84 -16.27
N PHE A 480 -1.94 18.60 -15.31
CA PHE A 480 -0.80 18.14 -14.53
C PHE A 480 -1.14 16.94 -13.64
N TYR A 481 -2.27 16.99 -12.92
CA TYR A 481 -2.78 15.89 -12.10
C TYR A 481 -2.84 14.56 -12.88
N ASN A 482 -3.38 14.60 -14.10
CA ASN A 482 -3.50 13.44 -14.98
C ASN A 482 -2.15 12.98 -15.57
N SER A 483 -1.12 13.84 -15.54
CA SER A 483 0.22 13.52 -16.04
C SER A 483 1.19 12.98 -14.98
N ILE A 484 0.78 12.94 -13.71
CA ILE A 484 1.62 12.42 -12.63
C ILE A 484 1.83 10.91 -12.82
N PRO A 485 3.09 10.44 -12.83
CA PRO A 485 3.40 9.03 -13.05
C PRO A 485 2.90 8.10 -11.94
N ASN A 486 2.65 6.85 -12.29
CA ASN A 486 2.26 5.77 -11.37
C ASN A 486 3.43 4.84 -11.00
N VAL A 487 4.56 4.98 -11.69
CA VAL A 487 5.77 4.17 -11.49
C VAL A 487 6.96 5.10 -11.40
N TRP A 488 7.86 4.78 -10.49
CA TRP A 488 8.98 5.63 -10.15
C TRP A 488 10.31 4.88 -10.27
N ASP A 489 11.32 5.58 -10.77
CA ASP A 489 12.69 5.05 -10.86
C ASP A 489 13.48 5.27 -9.57
N GLU A 490 13.08 6.28 -8.79
CA GLU A 490 13.74 6.64 -7.54
C GLU A 490 12.75 7.35 -6.61
N THR A 491 12.84 7.06 -5.32
CA THR A 491 12.07 7.72 -4.26
C THR A 491 13.01 8.14 -3.14
N ARG A 492 12.86 9.39 -2.67
CA ARG A 492 13.59 9.95 -1.52
C ARG A 492 12.62 10.66 -0.59
N PHE A 493 12.73 10.38 0.69
CA PHE A 493 12.09 11.17 1.74
C PHE A 493 13.11 12.19 2.24
N LEU A 494 12.92 13.45 1.90
CA LEU A 494 13.91 14.50 2.14
C LEU A 494 13.80 15.07 3.55
N GLU A 495 12.58 15.35 4.00
CA GLU A 495 12.29 15.96 5.30
C GLU A 495 10.87 15.60 5.74
N GLY A 496 10.58 15.72 7.04
CA GLY A 496 9.23 15.57 7.54
C GLY A 496 9.15 15.28 9.04
N GLU A 497 7.95 15.41 9.56
CA GLU A 497 7.62 15.11 10.95
C GLU A 497 6.26 14.41 11.01
N MET A 498 6.19 13.37 11.81
CA MET A 498 5.00 12.52 11.96
C MET A 498 3.75 13.36 12.27
N GLY A 499 2.72 13.24 11.44
CA GLY A 499 1.46 13.97 11.56
C GLY A 499 1.51 15.47 11.25
N LYS A 500 2.69 16.05 10.98
CA LYS A 500 2.82 17.49 10.75
C LYS A 500 3.11 17.84 9.29
N TYR A 501 4.16 17.29 8.71
CA TYR A 501 4.50 17.55 7.31
C TYR A 501 5.36 16.43 6.70
N ALA A 502 5.40 16.39 5.37
CA ALA A 502 6.22 15.45 4.62
C ALA A 502 6.73 16.07 3.31
N VAL A 503 7.99 15.82 2.98
CA VAL A 503 8.63 16.20 1.72
C VAL A 503 9.17 14.94 1.04
N VAL A 504 8.59 14.60 -0.10
CA VAL A 504 8.91 13.39 -0.86
C VAL A 504 9.28 13.74 -2.27
N ALA A 505 10.48 13.36 -2.71
CA ALA A 505 10.94 13.52 -4.09
C ALA A 505 10.91 12.16 -4.82
N ARG A 506 10.30 12.13 -5.99
CA ARG A 506 10.22 10.95 -6.84
C ARG A 506 10.65 11.27 -8.26
N ARG A 507 11.42 10.36 -8.88
CA ARG A 507 11.86 10.48 -10.26
C ARG A 507 11.16 9.46 -11.15
N SER A 508 10.71 9.92 -12.31
CA SER A 508 10.24 9.06 -13.40
C SER A 508 10.91 9.52 -14.70
N GLY A 509 11.68 8.64 -15.32
CA GLY A 509 12.55 8.99 -16.42
C GLY A 509 13.58 10.05 -16.00
N SER A 510 13.54 11.19 -16.66
CA SER A 510 14.42 12.33 -16.36
C SER A 510 13.82 13.36 -15.39
N ASP A 511 12.51 13.30 -15.16
CA ASP A 511 11.77 14.33 -14.42
C ASP A 511 11.65 13.98 -12.94
N TRP A 512 11.72 15.01 -12.08
CA TRP A 512 11.49 14.87 -10.66
C TRP A 512 10.18 15.56 -10.24
N TYR A 513 9.50 14.94 -9.32
CA TYR A 513 8.28 15.42 -8.69
C TYR A 513 8.49 15.49 -7.19
N VAL A 514 8.49 16.70 -6.63
CA VAL A 514 8.66 16.90 -5.18
C VAL A 514 7.34 17.28 -4.58
N SER A 515 6.77 16.34 -3.84
CA SER A 515 5.55 16.53 -3.05
C SER A 515 5.88 17.13 -1.70
N MET A 516 5.10 18.11 -1.29
CA MET A 516 5.14 18.69 0.06
C MET A 516 3.72 18.72 0.61
N LEU A 517 3.51 18.09 1.75
CA LEU A 517 2.26 18.09 2.52
C LEU A 517 2.50 18.76 3.85
N ASN A 518 1.61 19.66 4.28
CA ASN A 518 1.70 20.38 5.55
C ASN A 518 0.35 20.38 6.26
N ALA A 519 0.24 19.66 7.36
CA ALA A 519 -0.96 19.63 8.21
C ALA A 519 -0.94 20.68 9.32
N GLY A 520 0.24 21.24 9.63
CA GLY A 520 0.44 22.25 10.67
C GLY A 520 0.21 23.69 10.16
N ASP A 521 0.77 24.62 10.90
CA ASP A 521 0.79 26.05 10.56
C ASP A 521 1.66 26.31 9.32
N LYS A 522 1.65 27.59 8.87
CA LYS A 522 2.53 28.03 7.79
C LYS A 522 3.97 27.67 8.07
N LYS A 523 4.63 27.06 7.10
CA LYS A 523 6.01 26.58 7.20
C LYS A 523 6.81 26.95 5.95
N GLN A 524 8.09 27.25 6.15
CA GLN A 524 9.06 27.39 5.07
C GLN A 524 9.90 26.12 4.98
N ILE A 525 9.98 25.54 3.79
CA ILE A 525 10.80 24.36 3.50
C ILE A 525 12.02 24.80 2.70
N SER A 526 13.21 24.52 3.23
CA SER A 526 14.46 24.63 2.49
C SER A 526 14.73 23.31 1.79
N LEU A 527 14.48 23.26 0.48
CA LEU A 527 14.60 22.06 -0.34
C LEU A 527 16.01 21.95 -0.89
N PRO A 528 16.84 20.99 -0.45
CA PRO A 528 18.14 20.74 -1.05
C PRO A 528 17.97 20.17 -2.45
N LEU A 529 18.83 20.61 -3.39
CA LEU A 529 18.81 20.18 -4.79
C LEU A 529 20.01 19.28 -5.14
N ASP A 530 20.60 18.61 -4.16
CA ASP A 530 21.74 17.72 -4.30
C ASP A 530 21.43 16.45 -5.10
N PHE A 531 20.15 16.06 -5.16
CA PHE A 531 19.68 14.96 -5.99
C PHE A 531 19.68 15.28 -7.51
N LEU A 532 19.79 16.55 -7.91
CA LEU A 532 19.90 16.96 -9.30
C LEU A 532 21.37 16.95 -9.76
N LYS A 533 21.68 16.15 -10.77
CA LYS A 533 23.05 16.06 -11.32
C LYS A 533 23.52 17.36 -11.98
N ASN A 534 22.62 18.06 -12.68
CA ASN A 534 22.87 19.35 -13.33
C ASN A 534 21.64 20.26 -13.22
N LYS A 535 21.66 21.18 -12.29
CA LYS A 535 20.51 22.03 -11.94
C LYS A 535 20.05 22.93 -13.10
N LYS A 536 20.99 23.44 -13.91
CA LYS A 536 20.69 24.32 -15.06
C LYS A 536 19.92 23.62 -16.18
N SER A 537 19.93 22.30 -16.21
CA SER A 537 19.19 21.51 -17.19
C SER A 537 17.73 21.28 -16.83
N TYR A 538 17.21 21.86 -15.75
CA TYR A 538 15.83 21.69 -15.32
C TYR A 538 15.02 22.98 -15.39
N THR A 539 13.76 22.85 -15.80
CA THR A 539 12.73 23.86 -15.63
C THR A 539 11.87 23.45 -14.43
N ALA A 540 11.73 24.34 -13.45
CA ALA A 540 10.94 24.10 -12.24
C ALA A 540 9.58 24.78 -12.35
N THR A 541 8.51 24.03 -12.10
CA THR A 541 7.14 24.53 -12.03
C THR A 541 6.52 24.13 -10.71
N LEU A 542 6.09 25.09 -9.92
CA LEU A 542 5.43 24.89 -8.64
C LEU A 542 3.91 24.96 -8.83
N TYR A 543 3.21 23.91 -8.39
CA TYR A 543 1.75 23.82 -8.29
C TYR A 543 1.40 23.92 -6.81
N TYR A 544 0.72 24.98 -6.39
CA TYR A 544 0.56 25.31 -4.98
C TYR A 544 -0.75 26.05 -4.71
N GLN A 545 -1.08 26.25 -3.47
CA GLN A 545 -2.16 27.09 -3.02
C GLN A 545 -1.58 28.43 -2.50
N ALA A 546 -1.94 29.54 -3.15
CA ALA A 546 -1.39 30.85 -2.77
C ALA A 546 -2.11 31.48 -1.56
N PHE A 547 -3.40 31.20 -1.37
CA PHE A 547 -4.23 31.81 -0.33
C PHE A 547 -4.98 30.74 0.48
N GLU A 548 -4.97 30.84 1.80
CA GLU A 548 -5.59 29.88 2.72
C GLU A 548 -7.09 29.64 2.46
N GLN A 549 -7.80 30.69 2.05
CA GLN A 549 -9.25 30.64 1.79
C GLN A 549 -9.61 30.03 0.43
N LYS A 550 -8.64 29.91 -0.50
CA LYS A 550 -8.86 29.42 -1.87
C LYS A 550 -8.38 27.97 -2.05
N LYS A 551 -8.94 27.06 -1.24
CA LYS A 551 -8.59 25.63 -1.27
C LYS A 551 -9.02 24.90 -2.54
N ASP A 552 -9.86 25.50 -3.34
CA ASP A 552 -10.34 25.01 -4.65
C ASP A 552 -9.51 25.50 -5.84
N VAL A 553 -8.48 26.31 -5.60
CA VAL A 553 -7.59 26.88 -6.64
C VAL A 553 -6.20 26.29 -6.50
N VAL A 554 -5.60 25.93 -7.62
CA VAL A 554 -4.18 25.60 -7.72
C VAL A 554 -3.50 26.67 -8.55
N ASP A 555 -2.62 27.41 -7.91
CA ASP A 555 -1.78 28.41 -8.56
C ASP A 555 -0.54 27.74 -9.17
N ILE A 556 -0.03 28.32 -10.26
CA ILE A 556 1.11 27.77 -11.00
C ILE A 556 2.19 28.82 -11.14
N LYS A 557 3.40 28.50 -10.69
CA LYS A 557 4.54 29.43 -10.74
C LYS A 557 5.77 28.74 -11.31
N LYS A 558 6.42 29.36 -12.29
CA LYS A 558 7.76 28.94 -12.72
C LYS A 558 8.81 29.46 -11.75
N ILE A 559 9.72 28.59 -11.36
CA ILE A 559 10.85 28.92 -10.49
C ILE A 559 12.13 28.79 -11.30
N LYS A 560 12.96 29.82 -11.26
CA LYS A 560 14.28 29.78 -11.90
C LYS A 560 15.24 29.02 -10.99
N LEU A 561 15.81 27.94 -11.51
CA LEU A 561 16.92 27.25 -10.87
C LEU A 561 18.21 27.89 -11.34
N ASP A 562 18.96 28.44 -10.43
CA ASP A 562 20.32 28.93 -10.63
C ASP A 562 21.32 27.94 -9.96
N ASP A 563 22.55 28.38 -9.73
CA ASP A 563 23.58 27.54 -9.09
C ASP A 563 23.37 27.34 -7.57
N ARG A 564 22.23 27.69 -7.00
CA ARG A 564 21.93 27.52 -5.58
C ARG A 564 21.93 26.06 -5.21
N SER A 565 22.39 25.77 -4.00
CA SER A 565 22.35 24.41 -3.42
C SER A 565 20.96 24.01 -2.97
N GLU A 566 20.09 25.00 -2.72
CA GLU A 566 18.72 24.83 -2.20
C GLU A 566 17.76 25.88 -2.74
N ILE A 567 16.48 25.59 -2.67
CA ILE A 567 15.39 26.55 -2.91
C ILE A 567 14.45 26.56 -1.72
N THR A 568 13.88 27.71 -1.44
CA THR A 568 12.94 27.90 -0.36
C THR A 568 11.52 27.91 -0.89
N ILE A 569 10.62 27.11 -0.31
CA ILE A 569 9.21 27.01 -0.63
C ILE A 569 8.38 27.36 0.60
N ASP A 570 7.53 28.36 0.48
CA ASP A 570 6.55 28.71 1.52
C ASP A 570 5.29 27.84 1.37
N LEU A 571 5.00 27.05 2.40
CA LEU A 571 3.77 26.26 2.53
C LEU A 571 2.81 26.97 3.47
N ILE A 572 1.59 27.21 3.03
CA ILE A 572 0.52 27.64 3.93
C ILE A 572 0.06 26.48 4.82
N GLY A 573 -0.61 26.82 5.92
CA GLY A 573 -1.14 25.81 6.83
C GLY A 573 -2.22 24.94 6.19
N ASN A 574 -2.26 23.68 6.59
CA ASN A 574 -3.23 22.68 6.13
C ASN A 574 -3.39 22.67 4.60
N SER A 575 -2.29 22.47 3.88
CA SER A 575 -2.20 22.48 2.42
C SER A 575 -1.07 21.60 1.90
N GLY A 576 -0.87 21.58 0.59
CA GLY A 576 0.25 20.91 -0.07
C GLY A 576 0.67 21.63 -1.35
N CYS A 577 1.77 21.20 -1.92
CA CYS A 577 2.21 21.62 -3.24
C CYS A 577 3.04 20.53 -3.94
N VAL A 578 3.21 20.67 -5.23
CA VAL A 578 4.15 19.86 -6.03
C VAL A 578 5.09 20.75 -6.79
N LEU A 579 6.38 20.52 -6.64
CA LEU A 579 7.41 21.07 -7.51
C LEU A 579 7.75 20.04 -8.58
N HIS A 580 7.42 20.33 -9.83
CA HIS A 580 7.80 19.53 -10.98
C HIS A 580 9.09 20.08 -11.58
N LEU A 581 10.13 19.27 -11.59
CA LEU A 581 11.45 19.57 -12.16
C LEU A 581 11.59 18.78 -13.46
N ARG A 582 11.28 19.45 -14.57
CA ARG A 582 11.34 18.85 -15.90
C ARG A 582 12.73 19.06 -16.50
N GLN A 583 13.36 17.97 -16.92
CA GLN A 583 14.66 18.06 -17.58
C GLN A 583 14.51 18.67 -18.97
N ASN A 584 15.29 19.71 -19.25
CA ASN A 584 15.37 20.31 -20.59
C ASN A 584 16.15 19.33 -21.49
N ILE A 585 15.50 18.81 -22.50
CA ILE A 585 16.17 18.02 -23.54
C ILE A 585 17.02 19.01 -24.33
N SER A 586 18.34 18.89 -24.23
CA SER A 586 19.25 19.58 -25.15
C SER A 586 18.94 19.04 -26.54
N GLY A 587 18.37 19.85 -27.42
CA GLY A 587 18.11 19.52 -28.81
C GLY A 587 19.41 19.23 -29.57
#